data_aa7dfa83114736bcec7934dcf0e08294
#
_entry.id   aa7dfa83114736bcec7934dcf0e08294
#
_cell.length_a   1.000
_cell.length_b   1.000
_cell.length_c   1.000
_cell.angle_alpha   90.00
_cell.angle_beta   90.00
_cell.angle_gamma   90.00
#
_symmetry.space_group_name_H-M   'P 1'
#
loop_
_entity.id
_entity.type
_entity.pdbx_description
1 polymer ?
#
loop_
_entity_poly.entity_id
_entity_poly.type
_entity_poly.pdbx_seq_one_letter_code
_entity_poly.pdbx_strand_id
1 'polypeptide(L)'
;PNEGISMPLSVFIEMTLSAILTVWSPGPNNILLLSTASKYGISGNLRFMTGIWSGSLTLMCLSGLFCSTLGKVVPGIQPVMKYLGAAYVLYLAWQTWRRLPPSDAVQEKKPTWLMGYFLQLVNVKIIIYGLTMFSAYILPYETKAPILFGFAVYLMFLGALGNLIWAFAGNMLKRFYSGHYKLMNGVMALLLVWCSLRIAGLL
;
A
#
# COMPACT_ATOMS: atom_id res chain seq x y z
N PRO A 1 -10.56 -27.06 -22.40
CA PRO A 1 -9.38 -27.31 -21.62
C PRO A 1 -8.22 -26.66 -22.33
N ASN A 2 -7.82 -25.45 -21.87
CA ASN A 2 -6.65 -24.77 -22.40
C ASN A 2 -5.44 -25.58 -21.96
N GLU A 3 -4.83 -26.34 -22.88
CA GLU A 3 -3.50 -26.86 -22.71
C GLU A 3 -2.58 -25.67 -22.47
N GLY A 4 -1.90 -25.67 -21.31
CA GLY A 4 -1.22 -24.54 -20.74
C GLY A 4 -0.27 -23.81 -21.69
N ILE A 5 -0.70 -22.71 -22.22
CA ILE A 5 0.23 -21.70 -22.77
C ILE A 5 0.96 -21.13 -21.55
N SER A 6 2.21 -21.55 -21.35
CA SER A 6 3.04 -20.98 -20.29
C SER A 6 3.15 -19.47 -20.50
N MET A 7 3.07 -18.69 -19.43
CA MET A 7 3.23 -17.25 -19.51
C MET A 7 4.55 -16.89 -20.22
N PRO A 8 4.52 -16.12 -21.32
CA PRO A 8 5.74 -15.70 -22.01
C PRO A 8 6.61 -14.83 -21.08
N LEU A 9 7.93 -14.97 -21.19
CA LEU A 9 8.88 -14.19 -20.39
C LEU A 9 8.68 -12.68 -20.55
N SER A 10 8.34 -12.24 -21.77
CA SER A 10 8.04 -10.83 -22.05
C SER A 10 6.87 -10.30 -21.23
N VAL A 11 5.79 -11.08 -21.13
CA VAL A 11 4.60 -10.73 -20.32
C VAL A 11 4.95 -10.72 -18.83
N PHE A 12 5.75 -11.67 -18.36
CA PHE A 12 6.22 -11.69 -16.97
C PHE A 12 7.07 -10.46 -16.62
N ILE A 13 7.97 -10.04 -17.53
CA ILE A 13 8.79 -8.82 -17.35
C ILE A 13 7.89 -7.57 -17.35
N GLU A 14 6.95 -7.45 -18.30
CA GLU A 14 6.02 -6.34 -18.37
C GLU A 14 5.17 -6.23 -17.11
N MET A 15 4.61 -7.35 -16.64
CA MET A 15 3.87 -7.43 -15.37
C MET A 15 4.73 -6.95 -14.20
N THR A 16 5.97 -7.42 -14.11
CA THR A 16 6.89 -7.07 -13.02
C THR A 16 7.22 -5.58 -13.02
N LEU A 17 7.53 -5.01 -14.19
CA LEU A 17 7.80 -3.56 -14.32
C LEU A 17 6.58 -2.74 -13.97
N SER A 18 5.39 -3.11 -14.47
CA SER A 18 4.13 -2.45 -14.14
C SER A 18 3.83 -2.52 -12.65
N ALA A 19 4.08 -3.69 -12.02
CA ALA A 19 3.94 -3.89 -10.60
C ALA A 19 4.85 -2.93 -9.80
N ILE A 20 6.16 -2.92 -10.11
CA ILE A 20 7.15 -2.07 -9.45
C ILE A 20 6.75 -0.59 -9.57
N LEU A 21 6.47 -0.10 -10.79
CA LEU A 21 6.08 1.28 -11.02
C LEU A 21 4.84 1.66 -10.21
N THR A 22 3.87 0.75 -10.11
CA THR A 22 2.63 1.01 -9.38
C THR A 22 2.87 1.04 -7.87
N VAL A 23 3.48 -0.01 -7.28
CA VAL A 23 3.56 -0.13 -5.82
C VAL A 23 4.64 0.75 -5.19
N TRP A 24 5.69 1.11 -5.93
CA TRP A 24 6.77 1.97 -5.44
C TRP A 24 6.46 3.47 -5.58
N SER A 25 5.48 3.84 -6.43
CA SER A 25 5.07 5.23 -6.59
C SER A 25 4.51 5.81 -5.28
N PRO A 26 4.62 7.14 -5.07
CA PRO A 26 4.05 7.79 -3.91
C PRO A 26 2.57 7.45 -3.73
N GLY A 27 2.18 7.12 -2.52
CA GLY A 27 0.81 6.80 -2.14
C GLY A 27 0.66 6.76 -0.62
N PRO A 28 -0.59 6.60 -0.11
CA PRO A 28 -0.85 6.69 1.34
C PRO A 28 0.04 5.79 2.18
N ASN A 29 0.23 4.53 1.77
CA ASN A 29 1.08 3.57 2.49
C ASN A 29 2.53 4.06 2.57
N ASN A 30 3.09 4.45 1.42
CA ASN A 30 4.49 4.81 1.29
C ASN A 30 4.80 6.11 2.04
N ILE A 31 3.93 7.12 1.91
CA ILE A 31 4.07 8.39 2.63
C ILE A 31 3.94 8.17 4.14
N LEU A 32 2.99 7.33 4.58
CA LEU A 32 2.81 7.03 5.99
C LEU A 32 3.98 6.24 6.56
N LEU A 33 4.56 5.29 5.78
CA LEU A 33 5.78 4.58 6.16
C LEU A 33 6.97 5.52 6.31
N LEU A 34 7.17 6.42 5.35
CA LEU A 34 8.21 7.43 5.44
C LEU A 34 8.04 8.32 6.68
N SER A 35 6.82 8.82 6.91
CA SER A 35 6.47 9.67 8.06
C SER A 35 6.66 8.94 9.40
N THR A 36 6.20 7.70 9.52
CA THR A 36 6.32 6.92 10.77
C THR A 36 7.75 6.44 11.02
N ALA A 37 8.50 6.10 9.96
CA ALA A 37 9.88 5.70 10.08
C ALA A 37 10.80 6.88 10.41
N SER A 38 10.51 8.09 9.95
CA SER A 38 11.26 9.29 10.34
C SER A 38 11.08 9.63 11.83
N LYS A 39 9.95 9.24 12.44
CA LYS A 39 9.70 9.45 13.86
C LYS A 39 10.19 8.27 14.72
N TYR A 40 9.79 7.05 14.39
CA TYR A 40 9.97 5.86 15.24
C TYR A 40 11.14 4.97 14.82
N GLY A 41 11.75 5.24 13.65
CA GLY A 41 12.74 4.37 13.01
C GLY A 41 12.10 3.12 12.40
N ILE A 42 12.92 2.29 11.75
CA ILE A 42 12.45 1.06 11.09
C ILE A 42 11.89 0.07 12.12
N SER A 43 12.60 -0.16 13.23
CA SER A 43 12.17 -1.10 14.28
C SER A 43 10.81 -0.72 14.88
N GLY A 44 10.55 0.57 15.08
CA GLY A 44 9.27 1.07 15.56
C GLY A 44 8.13 0.91 14.56
N ASN A 45 8.46 0.68 13.29
CA ASN A 45 7.51 0.59 12.17
C ASN A 45 7.21 -0.86 11.74
N LEU A 46 7.96 -1.86 12.24
CA LEU A 46 7.85 -3.25 11.80
C LEU A 46 6.43 -3.82 11.91
N ARG A 47 5.75 -3.58 13.03
CA ARG A 47 4.36 -4.06 13.23
C ARG A 47 3.40 -3.48 12.19
N PHE A 48 3.56 -2.21 11.87
CA PHE A 48 2.75 -1.55 10.84
C PHE A 48 3.04 -2.11 9.44
N MET A 49 4.31 -2.32 9.11
CA MET A 49 4.74 -2.90 7.84
C MET A 49 4.20 -4.33 7.66
N THR A 50 4.31 -5.18 8.68
CA THR A 50 3.76 -6.54 8.61
C THR A 50 2.23 -6.53 8.47
N GLY A 51 1.54 -5.54 9.04
CA GLY A 51 0.12 -5.30 8.80
C GLY A 51 -0.18 -4.99 7.33
N ILE A 52 0.57 -4.07 6.73
CA ILE A 52 0.46 -3.74 5.30
C ILE A 52 0.70 -4.98 4.43
N TRP A 53 1.75 -5.76 4.70
CA TRP A 53 2.08 -6.96 3.93
C TRP A 53 1.01 -8.04 4.04
N SER A 54 0.48 -8.28 5.25
CA SER A 54 -0.63 -9.22 5.46
C SER A 54 -1.89 -8.77 4.73
N GLY A 55 -2.25 -7.49 4.79
CA GLY A 55 -3.38 -6.93 4.06
C GLY A 55 -3.19 -7.01 2.53
N SER A 56 -1.96 -6.76 2.05
CA SER A 56 -1.60 -6.92 0.63
C SER A 56 -1.77 -8.36 0.17
N LEU A 57 -1.25 -9.32 0.94
CA LEU A 57 -1.38 -10.74 0.61
C LEU A 57 -2.85 -11.16 0.57
N THR A 58 -3.65 -10.73 1.55
CA THR A 58 -5.10 -10.99 1.56
C THR A 58 -5.76 -10.46 0.28
N LEU A 59 -5.49 -9.21 -0.11
CA LEU A 59 -6.05 -8.62 -1.34
C LEU A 59 -5.58 -9.34 -2.60
N MET A 60 -4.31 -9.72 -2.69
CA MET A 60 -3.77 -10.45 -3.85
C MET A 60 -4.40 -11.84 -3.97
N CYS A 61 -4.57 -12.56 -2.86
CA CYS A 61 -5.27 -13.85 -2.85
C CYS A 61 -6.74 -13.71 -3.27
N LEU A 62 -7.46 -12.72 -2.72
CA LEU A 62 -8.83 -12.45 -3.10
C LEU A 62 -8.94 -12.06 -4.58
N SER A 63 -8.03 -11.24 -5.09
CA SER A 63 -7.99 -10.87 -6.51
C SER A 63 -7.76 -12.08 -7.41
N GLY A 64 -6.83 -12.98 -7.05
CA GLY A 64 -6.56 -14.20 -7.81
C GLY A 64 -7.71 -15.19 -7.83
N LEU A 65 -8.36 -15.40 -6.68
CA LEU A 65 -9.44 -16.39 -6.55
C LEU A 65 -10.79 -15.88 -7.09
N PHE A 66 -11.07 -14.59 -6.92
CA PHE A 66 -12.38 -14.00 -7.19
C PHE A 66 -12.36 -12.89 -8.25
N CYS A 67 -11.33 -12.85 -9.10
CA CYS A 67 -11.15 -11.77 -10.07
C CYS A 67 -12.40 -11.57 -10.96
N SER A 68 -13.02 -12.64 -11.44
CA SER A 68 -14.23 -12.56 -12.26
C SER A 68 -15.43 -11.96 -11.51
N THR A 69 -15.57 -12.31 -10.23
CA THR A 69 -16.64 -11.80 -9.35
C THR A 69 -16.32 -10.39 -8.89
N LEU A 70 -15.11 -10.16 -8.41
CA LEU A 70 -14.64 -8.84 -7.96
C LEU A 70 -14.64 -7.83 -9.11
N GLY A 71 -14.26 -8.23 -10.31
CA GLY A 71 -14.32 -7.39 -11.50
C GLY A 71 -15.72 -6.88 -11.83
N LYS A 72 -16.78 -7.63 -11.45
CA LYS A 72 -18.19 -7.22 -11.59
C LYS A 72 -18.69 -6.38 -10.42
N VAL A 73 -18.28 -6.72 -9.20
CA VAL A 73 -18.76 -6.10 -7.95
C VAL A 73 -18.00 -4.80 -7.61
N VAL A 74 -16.68 -4.80 -7.79
CA VAL A 74 -15.84 -3.64 -7.43
C VAL A 74 -16.26 -2.36 -8.16
N PRO A 75 -16.58 -2.34 -9.46
CA PRO A 75 -17.06 -1.13 -10.12
C PRO A 75 -18.29 -0.52 -9.45
N GLY A 76 -19.22 -1.35 -8.95
CA GLY A 76 -20.43 -0.88 -8.26
C GLY A 76 -20.17 -0.29 -6.87
N ILE A 77 -19.22 -0.86 -6.12
CA ILE A 77 -18.86 -0.38 -4.77
C ILE A 77 -17.66 0.60 -4.77
N GLN A 78 -16.96 0.72 -5.89
CA GLN A 78 -15.79 1.58 -6.04
C GLN A 78 -16.03 3.04 -5.58
N PRO A 79 -17.17 3.71 -5.88
CA PRO A 79 -17.41 5.06 -5.39
C PRO A 79 -17.43 5.12 -3.86
N VAL A 80 -18.07 4.16 -3.20
CA VAL A 80 -18.14 4.09 -1.73
C VAL A 80 -16.74 3.86 -1.15
N MET A 81 -16.01 2.87 -1.67
CA MET A 81 -14.64 2.57 -1.23
C MET A 81 -13.69 3.75 -1.44
N LYS A 82 -13.85 4.47 -2.55
CA LYS A 82 -13.09 5.66 -2.89
C LYS A 82 -13.25 6.75 -1.83
N TYR A 83 -14.48 7.07 -1.43
CA TYR A 83 -14.74 8.09 -0.41
C TYR A 83 -14.36 7.63 1.00
N LEU A 84 -14.61 6.37 1.35
CA LEU A 84 -14.16 5.80 2.63
C LEU A 84 -12.62 5.79 2.73
N GLY A 85 -11.94 5.36 1.65
CA GLY A 85 -10.48 5.39 1.58
C GLY A 85 -9.92 6.80 1.68
N ALA A 86 -10.51 7.76 0.96
CA ALA A 86 -10.13 9.17 1.02
C ALA A 86 -10.33 9.75 2.42
N ALA A 87 -11.48 9.52 3.05
CA ALA A 87 -11.76 9.96 4.41
C ALA A 87 -10.77 9.37 5.43
N TYR A 88 -10.43 8.08 5.28
CA TYR A 88 -9.43 7.45 6.15
C TYR A 88 -8.04 8.06 5.95
N VAL A 89 -7.63 8.35 4.72
CA VAL A 89 -6.34 9.01 4.45
C VAL A 89 -6.31 10.45 4.98
N LEU A 90 -7.43 11.19 4.90
CA LEU A 90 -7.56 12.51 5.55
C LEU A 90 -7.41 12.42 7.08
N TYR A 91 -8.02 11.43 7.70
CA TYR A 91 -7.84 11.17 9.13
C TYR A 91 -6.37 10.90 9.48
N LEU A 92 -5.65 10.12 8.65
CA LEU A 92 -4.22 9.89 8.83
C LEU A 92 -3.39 11.15 8.60
N ALA A 93 -3.78 12.01 7.65
CA ALA A 93 -3.17 13.32 7.43
C ALA A 93 -3.29 14.20 8.67
N TRP A 94 -4.50 14.28 9.24
CA TRP A 94 -4.75 15.02 10.47
C TRP A 94 -3.97 14.48 11.67
N GLN A 95 -3.91 13.15 11.86
CA GLN A 95 -3.07 12.55 12.88
C GLN A 95 -1.59 12.89 12.69
N THR A 96 -1.11 12.85 11.43
CA THR A 96 0.29 13.17 11.11
C THR A 96 0.62 14.62 11.42
N TRP A 97 -0.27 15.54 11.08
CA TRP A 97 -0.14 16.97 11.42
C TRP A 97 -0.02 17.21 12.93
N ARG A 98 -0.84 16.51 13.73
CA ARG A 98 -0.91 16.69 15.20
C ARG A 98 0.17 15.92 15.97
N ARG A 99 1.06 15.18 15.31
CA ARG A 99 2.12 14.45 16.01
C ARG A 99 3.06 15.38 16.75
N LEU A 100 3.29 15.05 18.04
CA LEU A 100 4.22 15.76 18.91
C LEU A 100 5.68 15.41 18.56
N PRO A 101 6.65 16.24 19.01
CA PRO A 101 8.06 15.91 18.82
C PRO A 101 8.38 14.57 19.49
N PRO A 102 9.41 13.86 19.01
CA PRO A 102 9.94 12.71 19.70
C PRO A 102 10.56 13.16 21.02
N SER A 103 9.78 13.19 22.10
CA SER A 103 10.25 13.43 23.45
C SER A 103 10.04 12.16 24.27
N ASP A 104 10.96 11.85 25.16
CA ASP A 104 10.91 10.66 26.03
C ASP A 104 9.72 10.69 27.02
N ALA A 105 9.07 11.85 27.14
CA ALA A 105 8.00 12.11 28.11
C ALA A 105 6.58 11.75 27.63
N VAL A 106 6.33 11.62 26.32
CA VAL A 106 5.00 11.29 25.77
C VAL A 106 5.06 9.99 25.02
N GLN A 107 4.51 8.91 25.62
CA GLN A 107 4.30 7.64 24.93
C GLN A 107 3.17 7.76 23.88
N GLU A 108 3.46 8.40 22.76
CA GLU A 108 2.56 8.29 21.62
C GLU A 108 2.50 6.84 21.12
N LYS A 109 1.28 6.36 20.89
CA LYS A 109 1.06 5.00 20.38
C LYS A 109 1.74 4.82 19.02
N LYS A 110 2.70 3.90 18.95
CA LYS A 110 3.32 3.49 17.69
C LYS A 110 2.26 2.93 16.73
N PRO A 111 2.48 3.04 15.42
CA PRO A 111 1.57 2.44 14.45
C PRO A 111 1.42 0.94 14.70
N THR A 112 0.17 0.48 14.67
CA THR A 112 -0.15 -0.93 14.99
C THR A 112 -0.23 -1.78 13.72
N TRP A 113 -0.19 -3.10 13.89
CA TRP A 113 -0.43 -4.06 12.83
C TRP A 113 -1.82 -3.87 12.20
N LEU A 114 -2.86 -3.73 13.03
CA LEU A 114 -4.23 -3.52 12.57
C LEU A 114 -4.36 -2.26 11.70
N MET A 115 -3.69 -1.18 12.09
CA MET A 115 -3.70 0.05 11.28
C MET A 115 -3.14 -0.19 9.87
N GLY A 116 -2.03 -0.93 9.75
CA GLY A 116 -1.45 -1.30 8.45
C GLY A 116 -2.37 -2.22 7.64
N TYR A 117 -2.95 -3.21 8.29
CA TYR A 117 -3.85 -4.18 7.67
C TYR A 117 -5.11 -3.50 7.10
N PHE A 118 -5.82 -2.72 7.91
CA PHE A 118 -7.02 -2.02 7.46
C PHE A 118 -6.73 -0.93 6.44
N LEU A 119 -5.61 -0.19 6.59
CA LEU A 119 -5.18 0.76 5.57
C LEU A 119 -5.09 0.08 4.19
N GLN A 120 -4.59 -1.14 4.15
CA GLN A 120 -4.44 -1.87 2.91
C GLN A 120 -5.77 -2.32 2.34
N LEU A 121 -6.69 -2.81 3.18
CA LEU A 121 -8.01 -3.28 2.72
C LEU A 121 -8.89 -2.17 2.11
N VAL A 122 -8.74 -0.92 2.58
CA VAL A 122 -9.46 0.24 2.03
C VAL A 122 -8.67 0.99 0.96
N ASN A 123 -7.46 0.53 0.63
CA ASN A 123 -6.60 1.18 -0.35
C ASN A 123 -7.03 0.83 -1.78
N VAL A 124 -7.85 1.69 -2.38
CA VAL A 124 -8.37 1.53 -3.75
C VAL A 124 -7.24 1.30 -4.76
N LYS A 125 -6.07 1.95 -4.60
CA LYS A 125 -4.90 1.75 -5.45
C LYS A 125 -4.46 0.28 -5.47
N ILE A 126 -4.40 -0.37 -4.32
CA ILE A 126 -3.93 -1.76 -4.19
C ILE A 126 -5.00 -2.76 -4.63
N ILE A 127 -6.29 -2.44 -4.43
CA ILE A 127 -7.39 -3.25 -4.94
C ILE A 127 -7.37 -3.26 -6.47
N ILE A 128 -7.30 -2.09 -7.10
CA ILE A 128 -7.21 -1.98 -8.57
C ILE A 128 -5.92 -2.62 -9.08
N TYR A 129 -4.80 -2.44 -8.38
CA TYR A 129 -3.55 -3.10 -8.70
C TYR A 129 -3.70 -4.63 -8.73
N GLY A 130 -4.26 -5.23 -7.67
CA GLY A 130 -4.49 -6.68 -7.61
C GLY A 130 -5.38 -7.17 -8.75
N LEU A 131 -6.53 -6.51 -8.97
CA LEU A 131 -7.43 -6.85 -10.07
C LEU A 131 -6.75 -6.77 -11.43
N THR A 132 -5.98 -5.71 -11.69
CA THR A 132 -5.27 -5.51 -12.96
C THR A 132 -4.20 -6.58 -13.17
N MET A 133 -3.36 -6.86 -12.15
CA MET A 133 -2.30 -7.86 -12.25
C MET A 133 -2.87 -9.25 -12.54
N PHE A 134 -3.93 -9.63 -11.84
CA PHE A 134 -4.54 -10.95 -12.07
C PHE A 134 -5.33 -11.01 -13.37
N SER A 135 -6.17 -10.02 -13.68
CA SER A 135 -7.03 -10.07 -14.89
C SER A 135 -6.26 -9.91 -16.19
N ALA A 136 -5.29 -9.00 -16.24
CA ALA A 136 -4.60 -8.68 -17.48
C ALA A 136 -3.36 -9.55 -17.75
N TYR A 137 -2.64 -9.96 -16.69
CA TYR A 137 -1.35 -10.62 -16.86
C TYR A 137 -1.34 -12.09 -16.44
N ILE A 138 -2.09 -12.51 -15.40
CA ILE A 138 -1.93 -13.85 -14.80
C ILE A 138 -3.01 -14.80 -15.29
N LEU A 139 -4.29 -14.48 -15.12
CA LEU A 139 -5.41 -15.37 -15.43
C LEU A 139 -5.54 -15.79 -16.91
N PRO A 140 -5.07 -15.01 -17.91
CA PRO A 140 -5.02 -15.49 -19.29
C PRO A 140 -4.14 -16.73 -19.49
N TYR A 141 -3.15 -16.96 -18.60
CA TYR A 141 -2.15 -18.01 -18.71
C TYR A 141 -2.28 -19.09 -17.63
N GLU A 142 -2.75 -18.70 -16.42
CA GLU A 142 -2.79 -19.60 -15.27
C GLU A 142 -4.07 -19.42 -14.45
N THR A 143 -4.66 -20.58 -14.10
CA THR A 143 -5.91 -20.61 -13.29
C THR A 143 -5.80 -21.54 -12.08
N LYS A 144 -4.70 -22.29 -11.95
CA LYS A 144 -4.49 -23.23 -10.84
C LYS A 144 -4.23 -22.47 -9.53
N ALA A 145 -5.05 -22.73 -8.51
CA ALA A 145 -4.98 -22.03 -7.23
C ALA A 145 -3.57 -21.98 -6.59
N PRO A 146 -2.75 -23.06 -6.58
CA PRO A 146 -1.40 -22.97 -6.01
C PRO A 146 -0.49 -21.98 -6.76
N ILE A 147 -0.63 -21.89 -8.10
CA ILE A 147 0.16 -20.96 -8.92
C ILE A 147 -0.33 -19.52 -8.71
N LEU A 148 -1.65 -19.32 -8.63
CA LEU A 148 -2.22 -18.00 -8.30
C LEU A 148 -1.75 -17.52 -6.92
N PHE A 149 -1.66 -18.42 -5.93
CA PHE A 149 -1.09 -18.09 -4.63
C PHE A 149 0.39 -17.71 -4.74
N GLY A 150 1.18 -18.41 -5.54
CA GLY A 150 2.59 -18.05 -5.82
C GLY A 150 2.72 -16.63 -6.38
N PHE A 151 1.86 -16.25 -7.34
CA PHE A 151 1.81 -14.90 -7.88
C PHE A 151 1.34 -13.86 -6.82
N ALA A 152 0.38 -14.21 -5.96
CA ALA A 152 -0.06 -13.35 -4.87
C ALA A 152 1.10 -13.02 -3.92
N VAL A 153 1.89 -14.02 -3.54
CA VAL A 153 3.10 -13.85 -2.71
C VAL A 153 4.14 -13.01 -3.45
N TYR A 154 4.38 -13.28 -4.73
CA TYR A 154 5.34 -12.54 -5.55
C TYR A 154 4.97 -11.04 -5.64
N LEU A 155 3.72 -10.73 -5.97
CA LEU A 155 3.23 -9.35 -6.07
C LEU A 155 3.28 -8.62 -4.72
N MET A 156 2.91 -9.31 -3.63
CA MET A 156 3.07 -8.79 -2.27
C MET A 156 4.54 -8.51 -1.95
N PHE A 157 5.45 -9.40 -2.32
CA PHE A 157 6.88 -9.24 -2.08
C PHE A 157 7.45 -8.00 -2.80
N LEU A 158 7.07 -7.76 -4.07
CA LEU A 158 7.44 -6.54 -4.79
C LEU A 158 6.96 -5.28 -4.06
N GLY A 159 5.74 -5.31 -3.52
CA GLY A 159 5.20 -4.23 -2.68
C GLY A 159 5.99 -4.05 -1.38
N ALA A 160 6.37 -5.15 -0.74
CA ALA A 160 7.16 -5.14 0.50
C ALA A 160 8.53 -4.50 0.29
N LEU A 161 9.21 -4.77 -0.83
CA LEU A 161 10.47 -4.11 -1.19
C LEU A 161 10.30 -2.60 -1.32
N GLY A 162 9.23 -2.15 -1.99
CA GLY A 162 8.92 -0.72 -2.09
C GLY A 162 8.67 -0.09 -0.71
N ASN A 163 7.89 -0.75 0.14
CA ASN A 163 7.66 -0.29 1.51
C ASN A 163 8.96 -0.17 2.33
N LEU A 164 9.89 -1.12 2.18
CA LEU A 164 11.21 -1.04 2.82
C LEU A 164 11.99 0.17 2.35
N ILE A 165 12.03 0.46 1.04
CA ILE A 165 12.71 1.64 0.49
C ILE A 165 12.17 2.92 1.13
N TRP A 166 10.84 3.07 1.21
CA TRP A 166 10.21 4.23 1.82
C TRP A 166 10.46 4.32 3.34
N ALA A 167 10.48 3.19 4.05
CA ALA A 167 10.83 3.14 5.47
C ALA A 167 12.31 3.49 5.70
N PHE A 168 13.22 2.99 4.87
CA PHE A 168 14.64 3.37 4.93
C PHE A 168 14.85 4.86 4.67
N ALA A 169 14.21 5.42 3.63
CA ALA A 169 14.24 6.85 3.36
C ALA A 169 13.74 7.67 4.56
N GLY A 170 12.63 7.24 5.18
CA GLY A 170 12.11 7.86 6.41
C GLY A 170 13.10 7.78 7.57
N ASN A 171 13.74 6.62 7.78
CA ASN A 171 14.72 6.44 8.84
C ASN A 171 15.97 7.30 8.64
N MET A 172 16.42 7.52 7.41
CA MET A 172 17.52 8.45 7.10
C MET A 172 17.17 9.89 7.49
N LEU A 173 15.89 10.27 7.35
CA LEU A 173 15.39 11.59 7.74
C LEU A 173 15.17 11.75 9.23
N LYS A 174 15.39 10.72 10.06
CA LYS A 174 15.11 10.74 11.50
C LYS A 174 15.86 11.85 12.26
N ARG A 175 17.14 12.09 11.92
CA ARG A 175 17.94 13.17 12.54
C ARG A 175 17.38 14.55 12.18
N PHE A 176 16.98 14.75 10.94
CA PHE A 176 16.37 15.98 10.48
C PHE A 176 14.97 16.18 11.10
N TYR A 177 14.22 15.09 11.28
CA TYR A 177 12.90 15.12 11.90
C TYR A 177 12.94 15.66 13.33
N SER A 178 13.91 15.28 14.16
CA SER A 178 13.98 15.74 15.54
C SER A 178 14.14 17.26 15.68
N GLY A 179 14.84 17.90 14.73
CA GLY A 179 15.01 19.36 14.70
C GLY A 179 13.90 20.13 13.98
N HIS A 180 13.17 19.48 13.07
CA HIS A 180 12.22 20.12 12.16
C HIS A 180 10.87 19.40 12.09
N TYR A 181 10.43 18.79 13.21
CA TYR A 181 9.25 17.89 13.23
C TYR A 181 7.96 18.57 12.74
N LYS A 182 7.74 19.86 13.04
CA LYS A 182 6.55 20.62 12.56
C LYS A 182 6.54 20.73 11.04
N LEU A 183 7.68 21.06 10.44
CA LEU A 183 7.83 21.15 8.98
C LEU A 183 7.61 19.77 8.34
N MET A 184 8.27 18.71 8.87
CA MET A 184 8.14 17.36 8.35
C MET A 184 6.70 16.83 8.46
N ASN A 185 6.05 17.01 9.62
CA ASN A 185 4.66 16.63 9.79
C ASN A 185 3.74 17.39 8.82
N GLY A 186 4.00 18.70 8.63
CA GLY A 186 3.26 19.54 7.69
C GLY A 186 3.38 19.02 6.24
N VAL A 187 4.60 18.79 5.78
CA VAL A 187 4.84 18.26 4.42
C VAL A 187 4.18 16.88 4.23
N MET A 188 4.36 15.96 5.21
CA MET A 188 3.76 14.62 5.12
C MET A 188 2.23 14.66 5.17
N ALA A 189 1.65 15.51 6.00
CA ALA A 189 0.20 15.71 6.07
C ALA A 189 -0.35 16.28 4.75
N LEU A 190 0.31 17.28 4.15
CA LEU A 190 -0.06 17.83 2.85
C LEU A 190 0.01 16.77 1.73
N LEU A 191 1.04 15.94 1.72
CA LEU A 191 1.15 14.83 0.76
C LEU A 191 0.02 13.80 0.96
N LEU A 192 -0.37 13.51 2.20
CA LEU A 192 -1.52 12.64 2.48
C LEU A 192 -2.84 13.29 2.06
N VAL A 193 -3.04 14.59 2.29
CA VAL A 193 -4.20 15.34 1.78
C VAL A 193 -4.25 15.26 0.26
N TRP A 194 -3.14 15.51 -0.41
CA TRP A 194 -3.05 15.38 -1.87
C TRP A 194 -3.42 13.96 -2.34
N CYS A 195 -2.90 12.91 -1.69
CA CYS A 195 -3.29 11.53 -1.99
C CYS A 195 -4.80 11.30 -1.79
N SER A 196 -5.37 11.83 -0.72
CA SER A 196 -6.80 11.72 -0.44
C SER A 196 -7.65 12.37 -1.53
N LEU A 197 -7.30 13.58 -1.98
CA LEU A 197 -8.00 14.30 -3.05
C LEU A 197 -7.89 13.53 -4.39
N ARG A 198 -6.71 12.97 -4.69
CA ARG A 198 -6.51 12.08 -5.84
C ARG A 198 -7.39 10.82 -5.77
N ILE A 199 -7.47 10.17 -4.61
CA ILE A 199 -8.34 9.00 -4.38
C ILE A 199 -9.81 9.41 -4.56
N ALA A 200 -10.20 10.57 -4.04
CA ALA A 200 -11.56 11.11 -4.19
C ALA A 200 -11.87 11.56 -5.63
N GLY A 201 -10.88 11.66 -6.53
CA GLY A 201 -11.03 12.13 -7.91
C GLY A 201 -11.40 13.60 -7.98
N LEU A 202 -10.90 14.40 -7.04
CA LEU A 202 -11.05 15.84 -6.97
C LEU A 202 -9.84 16.57 -7.58
N LEU A 203 -8.79 15.81 -7.91
CA LEU A 203 -7.56 16.22 -8.61
C LEU A 203 -7.22 15.24 -9.72
#